data_089ec5dcae5ce92449fecc96b8c7a80f
#
_entry.id   089ec5dcae5ce92449fecc96b8c7a80f
#
_cell.length_a   1.000
_cell.length_b   1.000
_cell.length_c   1.000
_cell.angle_alpha   90.00
_cell.angle_beta   90.00
_cell.angle_gamma   90.00
#
_symmetry.space_group_name_H-M   'P 1'
#
loop_
_entity.id
_entity.type
_entity.pdbx_description
1 polymer ?
#
loop_
_entity_poly.entity_id
_entity_poly.type
_entity_poly.pdbx_seq_one_letter_code
_entity_poly.pdbx_strand_id
1 'polypeptide(L)'
;MRIHRAWAVAAVTFLVLLGSAAFRSSYGLMLVPIESDMGWARSATSLAVSVNLIFYGLTAPFAAALMERVGIRRVAAGALLLIAAGTGLTVFMTQAWQLVVLWGVVAGLGVGATALVFGALVTNRWFVKDRGLVMGLLGAAFATGQLIFLPLLATVIEDHGW
;
A
#
# COMPACT_ATOMS: atom_id res chain seq x y z
N MET A 1 26.11 -5.72 18.44
CA MET A 1 25.94 -5.18 17.06
C MET A 1 24.69 -5.67 16.30
N ARG A 2 24.06 -6.81 16.63
CA ARG A 2 22.85 -7.31 15.94
C ARG A 2 21.57 -6.53 16.28
N ILE A 3 21.43 -6.00 17.49
CA ILE A 3 20.23 -5.28 17.96
C ILE A 3 20.00 -3.99 17.16
N HIS A 4 21.05 -3.18 16.91
CA HIS A 4 20.93 -1.95 16.12
C HIS A 4 20.46 -2.20 14.68
N ARG A 5 20.89 -3.31 14.07
CA ARG A 5 20.45 -3.67 12.70
C ARG A 5 18.98 -4.11 12.68
N ALA A 6 18.51 -4.84 13.68
CA ALA A 6 17.11 -5.25 13.77
C ALA A 6 16.17 -4.04 13.87
N TRP A 7 16.51 -3.06 14.71
CA TRP A 7 15.74 -1.83 14.84
C TRP A 7 15.80 -0.95 13.59
N ALA A 8 16.94 -0.90 12.89
CA ALA A 8 17.03 -0.22 11.60
C ALA A 8 16.11 -0.87 10.55
N VAL A 9 16.04 -2.21 10.52
CA VAL A 9 15.12 -2.92 9.63
C VAL A 9 13.67 -2.67 10.03
N ALA A 10 13.34 -2.63 11.33
CA ALA A 10 12.02 -2.29 11.80
C ALA A 10 11.63 -0.86 11.41
N ALA A 11 12.54 0.10 11.53
CA ALA A 11 12.30 1.50 11.13
C ALA A 11 12.03 1.62 9.62
N VAL A 12 12.82 0.94 8.77
CA VAL A 12 12.57 0.90 7.33
C VAL A 12 11.23 0.24 7.02
N THR A 13 10.90 -0.87 7.71
CA THR A 13 9.60 -1.54 7.55
C THR A 13 8.45 -0.62 7.95
N PHE A 14 8.61 0.13 9.05
CA PHE A 14 7.65 1.14 9.50
C PHE A 14 7.39 2.18 8.40
N LEU A 15 8.45 2.72 7.77
CA LEU A 15 8.34 3.69 6.68
C LEU A 15 7.66 3.09 5.43
N VAL A 16 7.94 1.84 5.10
CA VAL A 16 7.28 1.13 3.99
C VAL A 16 5.78 0.99 4.26
N LEU A 17 5.40 0.57 5.46
CA LEU A 17 3.99 0.42 5.84
C LEU A 17 3.27 1.77 5.89
N LEU A 18 3.92 2.80 6.40
CA LEU A 18 3.42 4.16 6.45
C LEU A 18 3.20 4.70 5.03
N GLY A 19 4.15 4.52 4.11
CA GLY A 19 4.00 4.89 2.70
C GLY A 19 2.88 4.12 1.98
N SER A 20 2.71 2.83 2.29
CA SER A 20 1.60 2.03 1.74
C SER A 20 0.23 2.49 2.26
N ALA A 21 0.17 3.05 3.46
CA ALA A 21 -1.05 3.62 4.02
C ALA A 21 -1.51 4.88 3.27
N ALA A 22 -0.59 5.66 2.68
CA ALA A 22 -0.91 6.82 1.86
C ALA A 22 -1.81 6.44 0.68
N PHE A 23 -1.47 5.37 -0.03
CA PHE A 23 -2.29 4.85 -1.13
C PHE A 23 -3.69 4.46 -0.65
N ARG A 24 -3.81 3.80 0.51
CA ARG A 24 -5.13 3.45 1.06
C ARG A 24 -5.97 4.67 1.44
N SER A 25 -5.34 5.73 1.92
CA SER A 25 -6.02 6.99 2.23
C SER A 25 -6.54 7.69 0.97
N SER A 26 -5.84 7.54 -0.16
CA SER A 26 -6.24 8.18 -1.42
C SER A 26 -7.55 7.63 -1.99
N TYR A 27 -7.89 6.38 -1.72
CA TYR A 27 -9.12 5.75 -2.23
C TYR A 27 -10.38 6.57 -1.92
N GLY A 28 -10.60 6.87 -0.64
CA GLY A 28 -11.82 7.55 -0.20
C GLY A 28 -11.93 8.98 -0.71
N LEU A 29 -10.79 9.62 -0.95
CA LEU A 29 -10.73 11.02 -1.36
C LEU A 29 -10.78 11.20 -2.87
N MET A 30 -10.16 10.31 -3.64
CA MET A 30 -10.02 10.47 -5.09
C MET A 30 -11.18 9.90 -5.90
N LEU A 31 -11.95 8.94 -5.35
CA LEU A 31 -13.04 8.31 -6.12
C LEU A 31 -14.09 9.30 -6.57
N VAL A 32 -14.57 10.18 -5.68
CA VAL A 32 -15.63 11.14 -6.00
C VAL A 32 -15.17 12.18 -7.02
N PRO A 33 -13.99 12.82 -6.89
CA PRO A 33 -13.45 13.70 -7.92
C PRO A 33 -13.28 13.00 -9.28
N ILE A 34 -12.73 11.79 -9.31
CA ILE A 34 -12.56 11.02 -10.56
C ILE A 34 -13.91 10.72 -11.23
N GLU A 35 -14.93 10.32 -10.45
CA GLU A 35 -16.29 10.08 -10.95
C GLU A 35 -16.89 11.34 -11.60
N SER A 36 -16.72 12.50 -10.94
CA SER A 36 -17.26 13.76 -11.42
C SER A 36 -16.55 14.29 -12.66
N ASP A 37 -15.23 14.24 -12.69
CA ASP A 37 -14.41 14.81 -13.77
C ASP A 37 -14.45 13.95 -15.04
N MET A 38 -14.42 12.63 -14.87
CA MET A 38 -14.44 11.68 -16.00
C MET A 38 -15.85 11.30 -16.44
N GLY A 39 -16.88 11.65 -15.66
CA GLY A 39 -18.27 11.25 -15.93
C GLY A 39 -18.49 9.74 -15.84
N TRP A 40 -17.68 9.02 -15.04
CA TRP A 40 -17.77 7.58 -14.94
C TRP A 40 -18.85 7.16 -13.94
N ALA A 41 -19.49 6.03 -14.25
CA ALA A 41 -20.44 5.43 -13.31
C ALA A 41 -19.73 4.92 -12.07
N ARG A 42 -20.34 5.10 -10.90
CA ARG A 42 -19.84 4.60 -9.60
C ARG A 42 -19.58 3.10 -9.59
N SER A 43 -20.25 2.33 -10.45
CA SER A 43 -20.00 0.89 -10.63
C SER A 43 -18.59 0.60 -11.12
N ALA A 44 -18.02 1.44 -11.98
CA ALA A 44 -16.68 1.25 -12.52
C ALA A 44 -15.59 1.49 -11.45
N THR A 45 -15.74 2.54 -10.66
CA THR A 45 -14.83 2.87 -9.55
C THR A 45 -14.94 1.83 -8.43
N SER A 46 -16.16 1.40 -8.09
CA SER A 46 -16.40 0.32 -7.13
C SER A 46 -15.79 -1.00 -7.59
N LEU A 47 -15.82 -1.29 -8.90
CA LEU A 47 -15.16 -2.47 -9.48
C LEU A 47 -13.63 -2.41 -9.27
N ALA A 48 -13.01 -1.25 -9.50
CA ALA A 48 -11.57 -1.08 -9.25
C ALA A 48 -11.19 -1.37 -7.79
N VAL A 49 -12.00 -0.87 -6.84
CA VAL A 49 -11.82 -1.14 -5.40
C VAL A 49 -11.99 -2.63 -5.09
N SER A 50 -13.03 -3.27 -5.64
CA SER A 50 -13.31 -4.69 -5.42
C SER A 50 -12.16 -5.57 -5.94
N VAL A 51 -11.68 -5.28 -7.15
CA VAL A 51 -10.54 -5.97 -7.75
C VAL A 51 -9.27 -5.76 -6.90
N ASN A 52 -9.05 -4.54 -6.39
CA ASN A 52 -7.92 -4.27 -5.49
C ASN A 52 -7.99 -5.14 -4.22
N LEU A 53 -9.14 -5.23 -3.57
CA LEU A 53 -9.31 -6.05 -2.36
C LEU A 53 -9.05 -7.53 -2.63
N ILE A 54 -9.47 -8.04 -3.80
CA ILE A 54 -9.19 -9.41 -4.21
C ILE A 54 -7.68 -9.63 -4.36
N PHE A 55 -6.99 -8.77 -5.11
CA PHE A 55 -5.54 -8.88 -5.30
C PHE A 55 -4.77 -8.64 -4.02
N TYR A 56 -5.21 -7.70 -3.16
CA TYR A 56 -4.67 -7.51 -1.82
C TYR A 56 -4.68 -8.80 -0.99
N GLY A 57 -5.82 -9.49 -0.96
CA GLY A 57 -5.96 -10.74 -0.20
C GLY A 57 -5.16 -11.89 -0.80
N LEU A 58 -5.26 -12.07 -2.12
CA LEU A 58 -4.59 -13.16 -2.83
C LEU A 58 -3.06 -13.01 -2.84
N THR A 59 -2.54 -11.81 -2.89
CA THR A 59 -1.10 -11.56 -3.01
C THR A 59 -0.35 -11.91 -1.71
N ALA A 60 -0.97 -11.73 -0.56
CA ALA A 60 -0.30 -11.88 0.74
C ALA A 60 0.47 -13.22 0.91
N PRO A 61 -0.11 -14.41 0.68
CA PRO A 61 0.62 -15.67 0.83
C PRO A 61 1.74 -15.86 -0.22
N PHE A 62 1.52 -15.41 -1.45
CA PHE A 62 2.53 -15.49 -2.51
C PHE A 62 3.69 -14.52 -2.26
N ALA A 63 3.40 -13.31 -1.78
CA ALA A 63 4.40 -12.33 -1.40
C ALA A 63 5.30 -12.85 -0.26
N ALA A 64 4.72 -13.54 0.73
CA ALA A 64 5.49 -14.19 1.79
C ALA A 64 6.49 -15.22 1.24
N ALA A 65 6.02 -16.13 0.39
CA ALA A 65 6.87 -17.12 -0.25
C ALA A 65 7.95 -16.49 -1.15
N LEU A 66 7.61 -15.41 -1.87
CA LEU A 66 8.55 -14.68 -2.69
C LEU A 66 9.62 -13.95 -1.86
N MET A 67 9.22 -13.36 -0.73
CA MET A 67 10.15 -12.71 0.22
C MET A 67 11.17 -13.70 0.81
N GLU A 68 10.76 -14.96 1.04
CA GLU A 68 11.67 -16.01 1.51
C GLU A 68 12.67 -16.40 0.42
N ARG A 69 12.26 -16.48 -0.84
CA ARG A 69 13.11 -16.92 -1.97
C ARG A 69 14.01 -15.82 -2.51
N VAL A 70 13.47 -14.65 -2.78
CA VAL A 70 14.16 -13.55 -3.50
C VAL A 70 14.70 -12.50 -2.53
N GLY A 71 14.17 -12.48 -1.32
CA GLY A 71 14.57 -11.56 -0.26
C GLY A 71 13.59 -10.40 -0.05
N ILE A 72 13.40 -10.06 1.21
CA ILE A 72 12.42 -9.05 1.67
C ILE A 72 12.64 -7.67 1.00
N ARG A 73 13.88 -7.23 0.85
CA ARG A 73 14.19 -5.90 0.29
C ARG A 73 13.75 -5.75 -1.17
N ARG A 74 14.00 -6.77 -2.00
CA ARG A 74 13.66 -6.75 -3.43
C ARG A 74 12.14 -6.78 -3.62
N VAL A 75 11.46 -7.61 -2.85
CA VAL A 75 10.00 -7.71 -2.92
C VAL A 75 9.34 -6.42 -2.42
N ALA A 76 9.81 -5.84 -1.31
CA ALA A 76 9.30 -4.57 -0.81
C ALA A 76 9.53 -3.42 -1.79
N ALA A 77 10.72 -3.32 -2.40
CA ALA A 77 11.00 -2.32 -3.43
C ALA A 77 10.10 -2.50 -4.66
N GLY A 78 9.94 -3.72 -5.14
CA GLY A 78 9.03 -4.03 -6.25
C GLY A 78 7.56 -3.69 -5.93
N ALA A 79 7.12 -3.98 -4.71
CA ALA A 79 5.78 -3.66 -4.25
C ALA A 79 5.53 -2.14 -4.20
N LEU A 80 6.49 -1.37 -3.69
CA LEU A 80 6.41 0.10 -3.68
C LEU A 80 6.42 0.68 -5.10
N LEU A 81 7.23 0.11 -6.00
CA LEU A 81 7.23 0.49 -7.42
C LEU A 81 5.88 0.19 -8.10
N LEU A 82 5.25 -0.94 -7.80
CA LEU A 82 3.91 -1.26 -8.29
C LEU A 82 2.86 -0.26 -7.78
N ILE A 83 2.91 0.10 -6.50
CA ILE A 83 2.01 1.11 -5.93
C ILE A 83 2.24 2.46 -6.62
N ALA A 84 3.48 2.90 -6.73
CA ALA A 84 3.83 4.18 -7.36
C ALA A 84 3.44 4.21 -8.84
N ALA A 85 3.70 3.14 -9.58
CA ALA A 85 3.33 3.03 -11.00
C ALA A 85 1.80 2.96 -11.16
N GLY A 86 1.12 2.13 -10.36
CA GLY A 86 -0.34 2.01 -10.40
C GLY A 86 -1.04 3.32 -10.07
N THR A 87 -0.49 4.13 -9.16
CA THR A 87 -1.03 5.44 -8.82
C THR A 87 -0.61 6.52 -9.81
N GLY A 88 0.68 6.59 -10.15
CA GLY A 88 1.20 7.64 -11.03
C GLY A 88 0.68 7.55 -12.46
N LEU A 89 0.45 6.34 -12.99
CA LEU A 89 -0.08 6.17 -14.33
C LEU A 89 -1.57 6.53 -14.45
N THR A 90 -2.29 6.71 -13.34
CA THR A 90 -3.69 7.17 -13.39
C THR A 90 -3.84 8.57 -13.98
N VAL A 91 -2.81 9.41 -13.93
CA VAL A 91 -2.80 10.73 -14.56
C VAL A 91 -3.02 10.65 -16.08
N PHE A 92 -2.63 9.55 -16.71
CA PHE A 92 -2.79 9.32 -18.15
C PHE A 92 -4.03 8.51 -18.53
N MET A 93 -4.88 8.17 -17.57
CA MET A 93 -6.05 7.35 -17.85
C MET A 93 -7.13 8.18 -18.59
N THR A 94 -7.77 7.53 -19.54
CA THR A 94 -8.88 8.08 -20.35
C THR A 94 -10.13 7.20 -20.30
N GLN A 95 -10.00 5.97 -19.81
CA GLN A 95 -11.07 4.99 -19.77
C GLN A 95 -11.16 4.28 -18.42
N ALA A 96 -12.37 3.97 -17.99
CA ALA A 96 -12.65 3.39 -16.67
C ALA A 96 -11.96 2.01 -16.44
N TRP A 97 -11.80 1.19 -17.46
CA TRP A 97 -11.08 -0.09 -17.32
C TRP A 97 -9.61 0.07 -16.94
N GLN A 98 -8.99 1.19 -17.34
CA GLN A 98 -7.60 1.51 -16.97
C GLN A 98 -7.47 1.70 -15.47
N LEU A 99 -8.44 2.33 -14.82
CA LEU A 99 -8.49 2.45 -13.37
C LEU A 99 -8.56 1.07 -12.70
N VAL A 100 -9.38 0.16 -13.24
CA VAL A 100 -9.48 -1.21 -12.71
C VAL A 100 -8.14 -1.94 -12.81
N VAL A 101 -7.41 -1.78 -13.92
CA VAL A 101 -6.08 -2.39 -14.08
C VAL A 101 -5.05 -1.71 -13.18
N LEU A 102 -4.95 -0.38 -13.20
CA LEU A 102 -3.91 0.36 -12.48
C LEU A 102 -4.11 0.29 -10.96
N TRP A 103 -5.31 0.62 -10.48
CA TRP A 103 -5.60 0.60 -9.04
C TRP A 103 -6.00 -0.79 -8.55
N GLY A 104 -6.82 -1.50 -9.32
CA GLY A 104 -7.30 -2.81 -8.94
C GLY A 104 -6.16 -3.83 -8.92
N VAL A 105 -5.52 -4.05 -10.07
CA VAL A 105 -4.53 -5.11 -10.22
C VAL A 105 -3.14 -4.65 -9.78
N VAL A 106 -2.58 -3.62 -10.43
CA VAL A 106 -1.18 -3.23 -10.23
C VAL A 106 -0.93 -2.73 -8.81
N ALA A 107 -1.72 -1.76 -8.35
CA ALA A 107 -1.57 -1.26 -6.98
C ALA A 107 -2.04 -2.30 -5.95
N GLY A 108 -3.07 -3.11 -6.24
CA GLY A 108 -3.55 -4.19 -5.39
C GLY A 108 -2.47 -5.24 -5.08
N LEU A 109 -1.70 -5.67 -6.10
CA LEU A 109 -0.54 -6.54 -5.93
C LEU A 109 0.53 -5.90 -5.03
N GLY A 110 0.83 -4.62 -5.25
CA GLY A 110 1.81 -3.88 -4.46
C GLY A 110 1.40 -3.78 -2.98
N VAL A 111 0.17 -3.34 -2.71
CA VAL A 111 -0.35 -3.19 -1.34
C VAL A 111 -0.49 -4.54 -0.65
N GLY A 112 -0.92 -5.59 -1.37
CA GLY A 112 -0.99 -6.95 -0.85
C GLY A 112 0.37 -7.49 -0.41
N ALA A 113 1.42 -7.18 -1.17
CA ALA A 113 2.78 -7.58 -0.81
C ALA A 113 3.35 -6.81 0.40
N THR A 114 2.88 -5.59 0.67
CA THR A 114 3.27 -4.77 1.84
C THR A 114 2.26 -4.84 2.99
N ALA A 115 1.36 -5.83 2.98
CA ALA A 115 0.37 -6.04 4.03
C ALA A 115 0.99 -6.46 5.38
N LEU A 116 0.16 -6.74 6.37
CA LEU A 116 0.57 -7.19 7.71
C LEU A 116 1.53 -8.39 7.68
N VAL A 117 1.44 -9.23 6.65
CA VAL A 117 2.35 -10.37 6.44
C VAL A 117 3.80 -9.91 6.30
N PHE A 118 4.05 -8.79 5.64
CA PHE A 118 5.38 -8.19 5.54
C PHE A 118 5.95 -7.82 6.91
N GLY A 119 5.16 -7.14 7.75
CA GLY A 119 5.54 -6.82 9.13
C GLY A 119 5.80 -8.07 9.97
N ALA A 120 4.96 -9.10 9.85
CA ALA A 120 5.10 -10.35 10.55
C ALA A 120 6.40 -11.10 10.16
N LEU A 121 6.71 -11.17 8.87
CA LEU A 121 7.95 -11.78 8.37
C LEU A 121 9.20 -11.08 8.90
N VAL A 122 9.22 -9.74 8.86
CA VAL A 122 10.34 -8.95 9.39
C VAL A 122 10.48 -9.19 10.89
N THR A 123 9.39 -9.13 11.63
CA THR A 123 9.40 -9.33 13.09
C THR A 123 9.89 -10.73 13.45
N ASN A 124 9.38 -11.76 12.79
CA ASN A 124 9.78 -13.14 13.08
C ASN A 124 11.25 -13.44 12.73
N ARG A 125 11.77 -12.79 11.70
CA ARG A 125 13.15 -13.02 11.24
C ARG A 125 14.19 -12.27 12.07
N TRP A 126 13.87 -11.08 12.58
CA TRP A 126 14.83 -10.19 13.21
C TRP A 126 14.68 -10.07 14.73
N PHE A 127 13.53 -10.44 15.28
CA PHE A 127 13.25 -10.30 16.71
C PHE A 127 12.90 -11.66 17.33
N VAL A 128 13.63 -12.02 18.42
CA VAL A 128 13.32 -13.18 19.25
C VAL A 128 12.52 -12.75 20.48
N LYS A 129 12.92 -11.63 21.08
CA LYS A 129 12.21 -10.95 22.18
C LYS A 129 11.40 -9.77 21.60
N ASP A 130 10.40 -9.34 22.31
CA ASP A 130 9.60 -8.15 22.01
C ASP A 130 8.84 -8.20 20.67
N ARG A 131 8.56 -9.37 20.13
CA ARG A 131 7.82 -9.55 18.86
C ARG A 131 6.47 -8.85 18.89
N GLY A 132 5.73 -8.95 20.00
CA GLY A 132 4.43 -8.30 20.15
C GLY A 132 4.54 -6.77 20.09
N LEU A 133 5.55 -6.20 20.73
CA LEU A 133 5.79 -4.76 20.70
C LEU A 133 6.14 -4.28 19.30
N VAL A 134 7.04 -4.99 18.60
CA VAL A 134 7.41 -4.65 17.22
C VAL A 134 6.23 -4.78 16.26
N MET A 135 5.43 -5.85 16.39
CA MET A 135 4.21 -6.02 15.59
C MET A 135 3.18 -4.93 15.89
N GLY A 136 3.00 -4.55 17.14
CA GLY A 136 2.12 -3.44 17.54
C GLY A 136 2.60 -2.11 16.94
N LEU A 137 3.90 -1.84 16.99
CA LEU A 137 4.50 -0.64 16.38
C LEU A 137 4.32 -0.60 14.87
N LEU A 138 4.55 -1.73 14.19
CA LEU A 138 4.36 -1.84 12.73
C LEU A 138 2.87 -1.74 12.34
N GLY A 139 1.96 -2.27 13.15
CA GLY A 139 0.52 -2.07 12.97
C GLY A 139 0.12 -0.62 13.17
N ALA A 140 0.68 0.06 14.18
CA ALA A 140 0.47 1.48 14.42
C ALA A 140 0.98 2.36 13.26
N ALA A 141 2.05 1.95 12.56
CA ALA A 141 2.56 2.66 11.39
C ALA A 141 1.47 2.83 10.32
N PHE A 142 0.69 1.79 10.09
CA PHE A 142 -0.38 1.81 9.09
C PHE A 142 -1.52 2.76 9.50
N ALA A 143 -1.96 2.71 10.76
CA ALA A 143 -3.00 3.60 11.28
C ALA A 143 -2.51 5.07 11.32
N THR A 144 -1.28 5.29 11.78
CA THR A 144 -0.65 6.62 11.81
C THR A 144 -0.51 7.18 10.38
N GLY A 145 -0.11 6.35 9.43
CA GLY A 145 -0.03 6.75 8.02
C GLY A 145 -1.38 7.24 7.49
N GLN A 146 -2.46 6.53 7.76
CA GLN A 146 -3.80 6.97 7.35
C GLN A 146 -4.18 8.31 7.99
N LEU A 147 -3.91 8.50 9.29
CA LEU A 147 -4.20 9.75 10.00
C LEU A 147 -3.42 10.95 9.46
N ILE A 148 -2.18 10.73 9.02
CA ILE A 148 -1.33 11.78 8.46
C ILE A 148 -1.71 12.08 7.00
N PHE A 149 -1.81 11.03 6.17
CA PHE A 149 -1.99 11.21 4.73
C PHE A 149 -3.41 11.60 4.34
N LEU A 150 -4.43 11.22 5.12
CA LEU A 150 -5.80 11.57 4.79
C LEU A 150 -6.04 13.09 4.77
N PRO A 151 -5.72 13.88 5.81
CA PRO A 151 -5.88 15.33 5.74
C PRO A 151 -4.92 15.98 4.74
N LEU A 152 -3.70 15.47 4.61
CA LEU A 152 -2.71 16.01 3.68
C LEU A 152 -3.15 15.84 2.23
N LEU A 153 -3.66 14.67 1.86
CA LEU A 153 -4.20 14.43 0.53
C LEU A 153 -5.49 15.21 0.28
N ALA A 154 -6.34 15.39 1.30
CA ALA A 154 -7.54 16.18 1.18
C ALA A 154 -7.21 17.64 0.79
N THR A 155 -6.26 18.29 1.48
CA THR A 155 -5.84 19.66 1.15
C THR A 155 -5.21 19.75 -0.24
N VAL A 156 -4.38 18.78 -0.63
CA VAL A 156 -3.76 18.76 -1.97
C VAL A 156 -4.81 18.62 -3.07
N ILE A 157 -5.81 17.77 -2.87
CA ILE A 157 -6.89 17.57 -3.85
C ILE A 157 -7.80 18.81 -3.94
N GLU A 158 -8.08 19.50 -2.82
CA GLU A 158 -8.86 20.73 -2.81
C GLU A 158 -8.12 21.87 -3.54
N ASP A 159 -6.81 21.98 -3.38
CA ASP A 159 -6.02 23.09 -3.95
C ASP A 159 -5.60 22.86 -5.41
N HIS A 160 -5.32 21.62 -5.81
CA HIS A 160 -4.67 21.29 -7.09
C HIS A 160 -5.46 20.31 -7.97
N GLY A 161 -6.54 19.75 -7.45
CA GLY A 161 -7.26 18.64 -8.09
C GLY A 161 -6.59 17.28 -7.80
N TRP A 162 -7.16 16.22 -8.38
CA TRP A 162 -6.68 14.83 -8.21
C TRP A 162 -5.59 14.45 -9.21
#